data_84f20c72897a696a865c1f731f17f629
#
_entry.id   84f20c72897a696a865c1f731f17f629
#
_cell.length_a   1.000
_cell.length_b   1.000
_cell.length_c   1.000
_cell.angle_alpha   90.00
_cell.angle_beta   90.00
_cell.angle_gamma   90.00
#
_symmetry.space_group_name_H-M   'P 1'
#
loop_
_entity.id
_entity.type
_entity.pdbx_description
1 polymer ?
#
loop_
_entity_poly.entity_id
_entity_poly.type
_entity_poly.pdbx_seq_one_letter_code
_entity_poly.pdbx_strand_id
1 'polypeptide(L)'
;MCFISNDGREIGLFFKEGGRLARDTLYTAVDIGTDKVTSIMARVGTEGELKVLGTGVVESHGIQKGRIENIEEVRETVRASMEEAQRYIGNGAPSGVYASVSGTHLTSLNTKEEVENPDDVGDINSKLLNRLLRGSFPDVGPNQEVLHVIPIGYQVDGMTGIRNPV
;
A
#
# COMPACT_ATOMS: atom_id res chain seq x y z
N MET A 1 -0.46 4.60 5.23
CA MET A 1 -1.54 3.65 4.89
C MET A 1 -0.99 2.76 3.79
N CYS A 2 -0.85 1.49 4.06
CA CYS A 2 -0.20 0.55 3.16
C CYS A 2 -1.27 -0.25 2.43
N PHE A 3 -1.18 -0.36 1.10
CA PHE A 3 -2.17 -1.06 0.29
C PHE A 3 -1.53 -2.27 -0.38
N ILE A 4 -2.15 -3.44 -0.29
CA ILE A 4 -1.73 -4.65 -0.98
C ILE A 4 -2.73 -4.92 -2.10
N SER A 5 -2.28 -4.94 -3.35
CA SER A 5 -3.08 -5.37 -4.49
C SER A 5 -2.63 -6.77 -4.91
N ASN A 6 -3.58 -7.71 -5.05
CA ASN A 6 -3.30 -9.08 -5.49
C ASN A 6 -3.90 -9.29 -6.88
N ASP A 7 -3.09 -9.16 -7.92
CA ASP A 7 -3.46 -9.55 -9.29
C ASP A 7 -2.72 -10.81 -9.79
N GLY A 8 -2.19 -11.60 -8.85
CA GLY A 8 -1.61 -12.94 -9.13
C GLY A 8 -0.17 -12.95 -9.61
N ARG A 9 0.55 -11.84 -9.64
CA ARG A 9 1.93 -11.80 -10.16
C ARG A 9 2.90 -10.88 -9.44
N GLU A 10 2.82 -10.66 -8.21
CA GLU A 10 3.76 -9.99 -7.32
C GLU A 10 2.96 -9.28 -6.23
N ILE A 11 3.30 -9.56 -4.97
CA ILE A 11 2.86 -8.73 -3.85
C ILE A 11 3.64 -7.42 -3.97
N GLY A 12 3.16 -6.56 -4.84
CA GLY A 12 3.67 -5.21 -5.00
C GLY A 12 2.83 -4.27 -4.17
N LEU A 13 3.43 -3.67 -3.18
CA LEU A 13 2.85 -2.53 -2.46
C LEU A 13 2.86 -1.32 -3.42
N PHE A 14 1.73 -1.05 -4.05
CA PHE A 14 1.60 0.09 -4.92
C PHE A 14 1.10 1.31 -4.15
N PHE A 15 1.98 2.28 -3.90
CA PHE A 15 1.58 3.68 -3.82
C PHE A 15 1.40 4.19 -5.25
N LYS A 16 0.19 4.31 -5.69
CA LYS A 16 -0.11 5.13 -6.85
C LYS A 16 -0.35 6.54 -6.35
N GLU A 17 0.73 7.33 -6.24
CA GLU A 17 0.59 8.78 -6.08
C GLU A 17 -0.26 9.31 -7.22
N GLY A 18 -1.39 9.95 -6.88
CA GLY A 18 -2.22 10.66 -7.85
C GLY A 18 -2.96 9.82 -8.88
N GLY A 19 -3.02 8.49 -8.73
CA GLY A 19 -3.81 7.64 -9.63
C GLY A 19 -5.30 7.89 -9.45
N ARG A 20 -5.98 8.45 -10.46
CA ARG A 20 -7.44 8.44 -10.52
C ARG A 20 -7.93 7.00 -10.43
N LEU A 21 -8.78 6.71 -9.47
CA LEU A 21 -9.49 5.44 -9.40
C LEU A 21 -10.24 5.21 -10.72
N ALA A 22 -10.19 3.99 -11.26
CA ALA A 22 -10.94 3.67 -12.47
C ALA A 22 -12.44 3.77 -12.19
N ARG A 23 -13.18 4.40 -13.10
CA ARG A 23 -14.62 4.57 -12.99
C ARG A 23 -15.33 3.22 -13.14
N ASP A 24 -16.47 3.08 -12.51
CA ASP A 24 -17.30 1.86 -12.48
C ASP A 24 -16.60 0.59 -11.95
N THR A 25 -15.46 0.75 -11.28
CA THR A 25 -14.74 -0.36 -10.69
C THR A 25 -15.12 -0.52 -9.22
N LEU A 26 -15.34 -1.77 -8.81
CA LEU A 26 -15.57 -2.12 -7.40
C LEU A 26 -14.22 -2.20 -6.68
N TYR A 27 -14.07 -1.38 -5.65
CA TYR A 27 -12.92 -1.37 -4.76
C TYR A 27 -13.30 -1.98 -3.42
N THR A 28 -12.38 -2.74 -2.85
CA THR A 28 -12.51 -3.27 -1.50
C THR A 28 -11.35 -2.77 -0.65
N ALA A 29 -11.65 -2.27 0.53
CA ALA A 29 -10.66 -1.94 1.55
C ALA A 29 -10.90 -2.79 2.79
N VAL A 30 -9.84 -3.33 3.38
CA VAL A 30 -9.88 -4.13 4.61
C VAL A 30 -8.93 -3.53 5.62
N ASP A 31 -9.46 -3.19 6.78
CA ASP A 31 -8.68 -2.77 7.95
C ASP A 31 -8.60 -3.93 8.95
N ILE A 32 -7.38 -4.42 9.17
CA ILE A 32 -7.11 -5.58 10.01
C ILE A 32 -6.59 -5.09 11.35
N GLY A 33 -7.51 -4.90 12.31
CA GLY A 33 -7.20 -4.42 13.65
C GLY A 33 -7.15 -5.54 14.69
N THR A 34 -6.67 -5.20 15.90
CA THR A 34 -6.62 -6.13 17.04
C THR A 34 -8.01 -6.43 17.62
N ASP A 35 -8.91 -5.46 17.59
CA ASP A 35 -10.25 -5.55 18.15
C ASP A 35 -11.29 -6.02 17.13
N LYS A 36 -11.17 -5.51 15.91
CA LYS A 36 -12.09 -5.80 14.82
C LYS A 36 -11.38 -5.79 13.47
N VAL A 37 -11.94 -6.54 12.53
CA VAL A 37 -11.65 -6.45 11.11
C VAL A 37 -12.83 -5.76 10.42
N THR A 38 -12.54 -4.72 9.64
CA THR A 38 -13.55 -3.95 8.92
C THR A 38 -13.28 -4.02 7.42
N SER A 39 -14.27 -4.46 6.66
CA SER A 39 -14.24 -4.44 5.20
C SER A 39 -15.23 -3.40 4.66
N ILE A 40 -14.80 -2.63 3.66
CA ILE A 40 -15.63 -1.65 2.97
C ILE A 40 -15.55 -1.93 1.48
N MET A 41 -16.68 -2.04 0.82
CA MET A 41 -16.78 -2.14 -0.63
C MET A 41 -17.41 -0.88 -1.18
N ALA A 42 -16.75 -0.28 -2.18
CA ALA A 42 -17.16 1.00 -2.74
C ALA A 42 -16.92 1.03 -4.26
N ARG A 43 -17.69 1.87 -4.94
CA ARG A 43 -17.55 2.12 -6.37
C ARG A 43 -17.25 3.60 -6.62
N VAL A 44 -16.41 3.87 -7.60
CA VAL A 44 -16.14 5.24 -8.04
C VAL A 44 -17.10 5.59 -9.16
N GLY A 45 -17.91 6.60 -8.97
CA GLY A 45 -18.85 7.08 -9.97
C GLY A 45 -18.20 7.89 -11.09
N THR A 46 -19.01 8.34 -12.03
CA THR A 46 -18.56 9.02 -13.24
C THR A 46 -17.95 10.40 -12.98
N GLU A 47 -18.35 11.06 -11.92
CA GLU A 47 -17.84 12.37 -11.49
C GLU A 47 -16.68 12.24 -10.48
N GLY A 48 -16.30 11.00 -10.13
CA GLY A 48 -15.24 10.71 -9.18
C GLY A 48 -15.70 10.60 -7.73
N GLU A 49 -17.00 10.64 -7.48
CA GLU A 49 -17.59 10.41 -6.17
C GLU A 49 -17.41 8.93 -5.75
N LEU A 50 -17.13 8.72 -4.47
CA LEU A 50 -17.00 7.39 -3.89
C LEU A 50 -18.34 6.97 -3.27
N LYS A 51 -18.97 5.92 -3.81
CA LYS A 51 -20.20 5.36 -3.27
C LYS A 51 -19.91 4.07 -2.50
N VAL A 52 -20.11 4.10 -1.18
CA VAL A 52 -20.04 2.88 -0.36
C VAL A 52 -21.26 2.01 -0.65
N LEU A 53 -21.01 0.76 -0.98
CA LEU A 53 -22.04 -0.22 -1.36
C LEU A 53 -22.29 -1.24 -0.25
N GLY A 54 -21.27 -1.55 0.55
CA GLY A 54 -21.39 -2.49 1.66
C GLY A 54 -20.26 -2.34 2.65
N THR A 55 -20.54 -2.70 3.89
CA THR A 55 -19.58 -2.73 4.99
C THR A 55 -19.76 -4.02 5.76
N GLY A 56 -18.65 -4.58 6.24
CA GLY A 56 -18.64 -5.72 7.14
C GLY A 56 -17.72 -5.43 8.32
N VAL A 57 -18.18 -5.68 9.53
CA VAL A 57 -17.41 -5.47 10.76
C VAL A 57 -17.52 -6.72 11.61
N VAL A 58 -16.40 -7.38 11.83
CA VAL A 58 -16.33 -8.64 12.57
C VAL A 58 -15.29 -8.51 13.69
N GLU A 59 -15.56 -9.11 14.84
CA GLU A 59 -14.60 -9.20 15.93
C GLU A 59 -13.32 -9.89 15.46
N SER A 60 -12.17 -9.34 15.82
CA SER A 60 -10.87 -9.85 15.38
C SER A 60 -10.45 -11.06 16.22
N HIS A 61 -10.02 -12.12 15.55
CA HIS A 61 -9.42 -13.29 16.16
C HIS A 61 -8.04 -13.55 15.56
N GLY A 62 -7.13 -14.13 16.37
CA GLY A 62 -5.77 -14.45 15.93
C GLY A 62 -4.80 -13.28 15.88
N ILE A 63 -5.22 -12.07 16.38
CA ILE A 63 -4.35 -10.89 16.46
C ILE A 63 -4.28 -10.42 17.90
N GLN A 64 -3.08 -10.22 18.42
CA GLN A 64 -2.85 -9.67 19.75
C GLN A 64 -1.84 -8.52 19.69
N LYS A 65 -2.22 -7.36 20.20
CA LYS A 65 -1.38 -6.15 20.23
C LYS A 65 -0.74 -5.81 18.85
N GLY A 66 -1.49 -5.98 17.77
CA GLY A 66 -1.04 -5.74 16.40
C GLY A 66 -0.11 -6.83 15.84
N ARG A 67 0.04 -7.99 16.52
CA ARG A 67 0.78 -9.15 16.01
C ARG A 67 -0.18 -10.27 15.62
N ILE A 68 0.09 -10.91 14.50
CA ILE A 68 -0.61 -12.11 14.09
C ILE A 68 -0.07 -13.29 14.92
N GLU A 69 -0.92 -13.86 15.77
CA GLU A 69 -0.61 -15.04 16.57
C GLU A 69 -1.13 -16.32 15.91
N ASN A 70 -2.25 -16.23 15.19
CA ASN A 70 -2.84 -17.32 14.45
C ASN A 70 -3.34 -16.85 13.08
N ILE A 71 -2.62 -17.23 12.03
CA ILE A 71 -2.92 -16.79 10.66
C ILE A 71 -4.25 -17.36 10.13
N GLU A 72 -4.64 -18.56 10.55
CA GLU A 72 -5.89 -19.18 10.10
C GLU A 72 -7.11 -18.45 10.68
N GLU A 73 -7.08 -18.09 11.95
CA GLU A 73 -8.13 -17.28 12.58
C GLU A 73 -8.25 -15.90 11.92
N VAL A 74 -7.11 -15.24 11.64
CA VAL A 74 -7.12 -13.96 10.92
C VAL A 74 -7.72 -14.11 9.53
N ARG A 75 -7.37 -15.18 8.80
CA ARG A 75 -7.91 -15.47 7.47
C ARG A 75 -9.42 -15.64 7.50
N GLU A 76 -9.95 -16.40 8.48
CA GLU A 76 -11.38 -16.61 8.65
C GLU A 76 -12.10 -15.31 9.01
N THR A 77 -11.52 -14.50 9.89
CA THR A 77 -12.08 -13.21 10.29
C THR A 77 -12.14 -12.23 9.10
N VAL A 78 -11.06 -12.13 8.31
CA VAL A 78 -11.02 -11.31 7.10
C VAL A 78 -12.07 -11.78 6.09
N ARG A 79 -12.18 -13.09 5.87
CA ARG A 79 -13.20 -13.66 4.98
C ARG A 79 -14.60 -13.29 5.44
N ALA A 80 -14.91 -13.50 6.72
CA ALA A 80 -16.21 -13.18 7.29
C ALA A 80 -16.57 -11.70 7.13
N SER A 81 -15.64 -10.78 7.37
CA SER A 81 -15.87 -9.36 7.19
C SER A 81 -16.11 -8.96 5.71
N MET A 82 -15.40 -9.60 4.78
CA MET A 82 -15.62 -9.39 3.36
C MET A 82 -16.95 -9.95 2.87
N GLU A 83 -17.33 -11.14 3.33
CA GLU A 83 -18.63 -11.75 3.02
C GLU A 83 -19.79 -10.90 3.54
N GLU A 84 -19.66 -10.34 4.74
CA GLU A 84 -20.64 -9.40 5.27
C GLU A 84 -20.75 -8.14 4.42
N ALA A 85 -19.61 -7.52 4.03
CA ALA A 85 -19.58 -6.35 3.15
C ALA A 85 -20.22 -6.66 1.78
N GLN A 86 -20.03 -7.87 1.24
CA GLN A 86 -20.52 -8.27 -0.07
C GLN A 86 -22.02 -8.61 -0.08
N ARG A 87 -22.62 -8.83 1.06
CA ARG A 87 -24.02 -9.34 1.20
C ARG A 87 -25.05 -8.52 0.41
N TYR A 88 -24.82 -7.23 0.25
CA TYR A 88 -25.74 -6.30 -0.41
C TYR A 88 -25.32 -5.90 -1.84
N ILE A 89 -24.21 -6.43 -2.34
CA ILE A 89 -23.62 -5.98 -3.62
C ILE A 89 -23.99 -6.93 -4.78
N GLY A 90 -24.42 -8.15 -4.46
CA GLY A 90 -24.68 -9.19 -5.47
C GLY A 90 -23.40 -9.81 -6.01
N ASN A 91 -23.42 -10.32 -7.24
CA ASN A 91 -22.33 -11.12 -7.83
C ASN A 91 -21.13 -10.31 -8.36
N GLY A 92 -20.89 -9.11 -7.88
CA GLY A 92 -19.71 -8.32 -8.25
C GLY A 92 -18.45 -8.82 -7.55
N ALA A 93 -17.46 -9.30 -8.30
CA ALA A 93 -16.13 -9.57 -7.75
C ALA A 93 -15.31 -8.28 -7.70
N PRO A 94 -14.62 -7.95 -6.59
CA PRO A 94 -13.72 -6.80 -6.53
C PRO A 94 -12.52 -7.02 -7.46
N SER A 95 -12.08 -5.95 -8.13
CA SER A 95 -10.91 -5.97 -9.01
C SER A 95 -9.58 -5.96 -8.23
N GLY A 96 -9.63 -5.67 -6.95
CA GLY A 96 -8.49 -5.66 -6.04
C GLY A 96 -8.92 -5.36 -4.61
N VAL A 97 -8.07 -5.70 -3.66
CA VAL A 97 -8.27 -5.44 -2.24
C VAL A 97 -7.15 -4.57 -1.72
N TYR A 98 -7.51 -3.48 -1.06
CA TYR A 98 -6.59 -2.62 -0.31
C TYR A 98 -6.63 -3.02 1.15
N ALA A 99 -5.50 -3.43 1.72
CA ALA A 99 -5.43 -3.79 3.12
C ALA A 99 -4.59 -2.77 3.90
N SER A 100 -5.09 -2.32 5.07
CA SER A 100 -4.28 -1.61 6.04
C SER A 100 -3.63 -2.62 6.97
N VAL A 101 -2.33 -2.46 7.19
CA VAL A 101 -1.56 -3.28 8.12
C VAL A 101 -0.89 -2.35 9.12
N SER A 102 -1.08 -2.65 10.40
CA SER A 102 -0.41 -1.95 11.49
C SER A 102 0.13 -2.96 12.50
N GLY A 103 1.24 -2.64 13.11
CA GLY A 103 1.81 -3.51 14.14
C GLY A 103 3.14 -3.00 14.68
N THR A 104 3.53 -3.48 15.84
CA THR A 104 4.78 -3.12 16.51
C THR A 104 6.05 -3.61 15.79
N HIS A 105 5.87 -4.49 14.81
CA HIS A 105 6.93 -5.02 13.94
C HIS A 105 7.20 -4.16 12.70
N LEU A 106 6.36 -3.16 12.44
CA LEU A 106 6.59 -2.19 11.38
C LEU A 106 7.49 -1.07 11.92
N THR A 107 8.58 -0.82 11.23
CA THR A 107 9.53 0.25 11.55
C THR A 107 9.77 1.12 10.33
N SER A 108 10.16 2.37 10.56
CA SER A 108 10.58 3.27 9.51
C SER A 108 12.03 3.69 9.72
N LEU A 109 12.78 3.75 8.62
CA LEU A 109 14.17 4.21 8.59
C LEU A 109 14.27 5.36 7.61
N ASN A 110 15.06 6.39 7.96
CA ASN A 110 15.43 7.43 7.01
C ASN A 110 16.80 7.09 6.44
N THR A 111 16.90 7.02 5.13
CA THR A 111 18.16 6.80 4.40
C THR A 111 18.46 8.00 3.52
N LYS A 112 19.70 8.23 3.22
CA LYS A 112 20.18 9.22 2.26
C LYS A 112 21.12 8.51 1.30
N GLU A 113 20.89 8.69 0.03
CA GLU A 113 21.73 8.14 -1.04
C GLU A 113 22.12 9.26 -1.99
N GLU A 114 23.32 9.17 -2.50
CA GLU A 114 23.87 10.14 -3.46
C GLU A 114 24.36 9.39 -4.69
N VAL A 115 24.06 9.92 -5.86
CA VAL A 115 24.48 9.34 -7.14
C VAL A 115 25.01 10.47 -8.02
N GLU A 116 26.19 10.28 -8.55
CA GLU A 116 26.72 11.20 -9.57
C GLU A 116 26.05 10.94 -10.92
N ASN A 117 25.66 12.04 -11.59
CA ASN A 117 25.24 11.93 -12.98
C ASN A 117 26.48 11.70 -13.85
N PRO A 118 26.58 10.60 -14.60
CA PRO A 118 27.75 10.34 -15.44
C PRO A 118 27.90 11.32 -16.61
N ASP A 119 26.83 12.03 -16.93
CA ASP A 119 26.83 13.05 -17.99
C ASP A 119 26.92 14.43 -17.35
N ASP A 120 28.08 15.08 -17.40
CA ASP A 120 28.37 16.39 -16.79
C ASP A 120 27.40 17.53 -17.20
N VAL A 121 26.62 17.33 -18.24
CA VAL A 121 25.66 18.31 -18.81
C VAL A 121 24.30 17.65 -19.08
N GLY A 122 24.09 16.47 -18.54
CA GLY A 122 22.90 15.69 -18.87
C GLY A 122 21.72 15.95 -17.93
N ASP A 123 20.53 15.85 -18.51
CA ASP A 123 19.29 15.91 -17.74
C ASP A 123 19.16 14.72 -16.78
N ILE A 124 18.53 14.96 -15.63
CA ILE A 124 18.16 13.89 -14.72
C ILE A 124 17.08 13.07 -15.39
N ASN A 125 17.33 11.78 -15.57
CA ASN A 125 16.41 10.89 -16.21
C ASN A 125 15.91 9.79 -15.26
N SER A 126 14.85 9.09 -15.64
CA SER A 126 14.25 8.02 -14.83
C SER A 126 15.23 6.88 -14.50
N LYS A 127 16.25 6.64 -15.34
CA LYS A 127 17.25 5.60 -15.07
C LYS A 127 18.17 5.99 -13.91
N LEU A 128 18.56 7.26 -13.84
CA LEU A 128 19.36 7.81 -12.73
C LEU A 128 18.56 7.77 -11.43
N LEU A 129 17.27 8.17 -11.46
CA LEU A 129 16.39 8.10 -10.30
C LEU A 129 16.19 6.66 -9.82
N ASN A 130 15.97 5.71 -10.71
CA ASN A 130 15.85 4.31 -10.34
C ASN A 130 17.14 3.75 -9.71
N ARG A 131 18.32 4.20 -10.18
CA ARG A 131 19.61 3.83 -9.58
C ARG A 131 19.72 4.41 -8.16
N LEU A 132 19.38 5.69 -7.97
CA LEU A 132 19.35 6.34 -6.66
C LEU A 132 18.42 5.64 -5.68
N LEU A 133 17.18 5.32 -6.11
CA LEU A 133 16.20 4.64 -5.29
C LEU A 133 16.67 3.24 -4.89
N ARG A 134 17.30 2.50 -5.80
CA ARG A 134 17.83 1.17 -5.48
C ARG A 134 18.98 1.22 -4.46
N GLY A 135 19.85 2.23 -4.57
CA GLY A 135 20.93 2.45 -3.60
C GLY A 135 20.43 2.84 -2.21
N SER A 136 19.26 3.50 -2.14
CA SER A 136 18.65 3.92 -0.87
C SER A 136 17.97 2.80 -0.06
N PHE A 137 17.86 1.58 -0.62
CA PHE A 137 17.33 0.43 0.12
C PHE A 137 18.24 0.11 1.30
N PRO A 138 17.70 0.09 2.54
CA PRO A 138 18.51 -0.27 3.70
C PRO A 138 18.85 -1.77 3.65
N ASP A 139 20.03 -2.11 4.16
CA ASP A 139 20.33 -3.49 4.50
C ASP A 139 19.53 -3.88 5.76
N VAL A 140 18.62 -4.82 5.61
CA VAL A 140 17.74 -5.30 6.67
C VAL A 140 18.10 -6.71 7.10
N GLY A 141 17.82 -7.05 8.35
CA GLY A 141 18.14 -8.35 8.92
C GLY A 141 17.37 -9.50 8.26
N PRO A 142 17.75 -10.76 8.53
CA PRO A 142 17.26 -11.96 7.83
C PRO A 142 15.74 -12.20 7.98
N ASN A 143 15.10 -11.59 8.97
CA ASN A 143 13.66 -11.71 9.23
C ASN A 143 12.93 -10.39 8.97
N GLN A 144 13.50 -9.51 8.17
CA GLN A 144 12.92 -8.22 7.83
C GLN A 144 12.86 -8.07 6.32
N GLU A 145 11.86 -7.35 5.86
CA GLU A 145 11.66 -7.04 4.45
C GLU A 145 11.33 -5.55 4.31
N VAL A 146 11.91 -4.92 3.29
CA VAL A 146 11.59 -3.53 2.95
C VAL A 146 10.27 -3.52 2.21
N LEU A 147 9.23 -3.01 2.87
CA LEU A 147 7.90 -2.89 2.28
C LEU A 147 7.82 -1.71 1.31
N HIS A 148 8.46 -0.57 1.65
CA HIS A 148 8.42 0.65 0.87
C HIS A 148 9.70 1.46 0.99
N VAL A 149 10.07 2.12 -0.12
CA VAL A 149 10.99 3.24 -0.15
C VAL A 149 10.24 4.45 -0.72
N ILE A 150 10.08 5.47 0.11
CA ILE A 150 9.32 6.67 -0.23
C ILE A 150 10.27 7.85 -0.27
N PRO A 151 10.48 8.50 -1.42
CA PRO A 151 11.28 9.70 -1.50
C PRO A 151 10.62 10.84 -0.71
N ILE A 152 11.32 11.39 0.27
CA ILE A 152 10.86 12.57 1.01
C ILE A 152 11.14 13.86 0.22
N GLY A 153 12.23 13.86 -0.52
CA GLY A 153 12.64 14.95 -1.38
C GLY A 153 13.98 14.64 -2.06
N TYR A 154 14.30 15.46 -3.04
CA TYR A 154 15.55 15.36 -3.76
C TYR A 154 16.38 16.63 -3.57
N GLN A 155 17.70 16.46 -3.69
CA GLN A 155 18.67 17.54 -3.77
C GLN A 155 19.46 17.37 -5.05
N VAL A 156 19.60 18.45 -5.83
CA VAL A 156 20.35 18.49 -7.07
C VAL A 156 21.30 19.68 -7.00
N ASP A 157 22.60 19.44 -7.15
CA ASP A 157 23.66 20.47 -7.14
C ASP A 157 23.54 21.48 -5.97
N GLY A 158 23.22 20.95 -4.78
CA GLY A 158 23.03 21.75 -3.58
C GLY A 158 21.65 22.39 -3.42
N MET A 159 20.79 22.35 -4.42
CA MET A 159 19.41 22.81 -4.34
C MET A 159 18.52 21.77 -3.67
N THR A 160 17.86 22.12 -2.58
CA THR A 160 17.00 21.24 -1.78
C THR A 160 15.50 21.46 -2.08
N GLY A 161 14.67 20.52 -1.66
CA GLY A 161 13.21 20.65 -1.73
C GLY A 161 12.61 20.34 -3.11
N ILE A 162 13.38 19.73 -3.99
CA ILE A 162 12.89 19.30 -5.31
C ILE A 162 12.01 18.05 -5.10
N ARG A 163 10.79 18.08 -5.63
CA ARG A 163 9.85 16.95 -5.52
C ARG A 163 9.87 16.04 -6.73
N ASN A 164 10.09 16.59 -7.90
CA ASN A 164 10.18 15.84 -9.14
C ASN A 164 11.36 16.37 -9.95
N PRO A 165 12.52 15.69 -9.93
CA PRO A 165 13.73 16.15 -10.60
C PRO A 165 13.82 15.77 -12.09
N VAL A 166 12.76 15.17 -12.67
CA VAL A 166 12.65 14.78 -14.11
C VAL A 166 11.64 15.67 -14.82
#